data_4dd245ca8a94e85cd3342eaf78cc4e29
#
_entry.id   4dd245ca8a94e85cd3342eaf78cc4e29
#
_cell.length_a   1.000
_cell.length_b   1.000
_cell.length_c   1.000
_cell.angle_alpha   90.00
_cell.angle_beta   90.00
_cell.angle_gamma   90.00
#
_symmetry.space_group_name_H-M   'P 1'
#
loop_
_entity.id
_entity.type
_entity.pdbx_description
1 polymer ?
#
loop_
_entity_poly.entity_id
_entity_poly.type
_entity_poly.pdbx_seq_one_letter_code
_entity_poly.pdbx_strand_id
1 'polypeptide(L)'
;EMVRKIEAACLARRNDDFVIVARTDALALEGIEGTLARVRAYAAAGADMIFPDAVKRDDDIARIVEAAGVPVTVNMGFGIRSRPTTPLIPIARLKALGVRRISLPRMLPAAAIQAMTTALSLMRGVMESGQPVDRPDLLAGIEDIMQLMDYDNMRALEARLLGLETIDRKYGSA
;
A
#
# COMPACT_ATOMS: atom_id res chain seq x y z
N GLU A 1 -17.21 -19.60 -11.20
CA GLU A 1 -17.55 -19.06 -9.87
C GLU A 1 -17.14 -17.58 -9.76
N MET A 2 -15.86 -17.21 -9.98
CA MET A 2 -15.36 -15.84 -9.80
C MET A 2 -16.07 -14.80 -10.69
N VAL A 3 -16.36 -15.12 -11.94
CA VAL A 3 -17.13 -14.26 -12.86
C VAL A 3 -18.44 -13.81 -12.21
N ARG A 4 -19.21 -14.73 -11.65
CA ARG A 4 -20.50 -14.41 -10.98
C ARG A 4 -20.33 -13.53 -9.75
N LYS A 5 -19.21 -13.65 -9.02
CA LYS A 5 -18.91 -12.75 -7.90
C LYS A 5 -18.62 -11.32 -8.37
N ILE A 6 -17.91 -11.17 -9.50
CA ILE A 6 -17.66 -9.88 -10.11
C ILE A 6 -18.96 -9.25 -10.60
N GLU A 7 -19.77 -10.01 -11.35
CA GLU A 7 -21.11 -9.57 -11.80
C GLU A 7 -21.99 -9.10 -10.64
N ALA A 8 -22.04 -9.88 -9.55
CA ALA A 8 -22.77 -9.50 -8.34
C ALA A 8 -22.26 -8.22 -7.70
N ALA A 9 -20.93 -8.03 -7.65
CA ALA A 9 -20.33 -6.81 -7.13
C ALA A 9 -20.67 -5.60 -8.00
N CYS A 10 -20.66 -5.76 -9.34
CA CYS A 10 -21.05 -4.71 -10.29
C CYS A 10 -22.52 -4.32 -10.12
N LEU A 11 -23.41 -5.30 -9.93
CA LEU A 11 -24.83 -5.04 -9.67
C LEU A 11 -25.09 -4.37 -8.33
N ALA A 12 -24.27 -4.66 -7.31
CA ALA A 12 -24.45 -4.11 -5.96
C ALA A 12 -23.86 -2.72 -5.77
N ARG A 13 -22.93 -2.29 -6.63
CA ARG A 13 -22.30 -0.96 -6.50
C ARG A 13 -23.32 0.14 -6.78
N ARG A 14 -23.26 1.21 -5.98
CA ARG A 14 -24.20 2.35 -6.06
C ARG A 14 -23.59 3.58 -6.74
N ASN A 15 -22.27 3.56 -6.95
CA ASN A 15 -21.54 4.69 -7.53
C ASN A 15 -20.46 4.15 -8.44
N ASP A 16 -20.32 4.70 -9.63
CA ASP A 16 -19.33 4.30 -10.65
C ASP A 16 -17.89 4.65 -10.22
N ASP A 17 -17.71 5.56 -9.25
CA ASP A 17 -16.41 5.85 -8.64
C ASP A 17 -15.89 4.68 -7.77
N PHE A 18 -16.74 3.71 -7.41
CA PHE A 18 -16.33 2.52 -6.68
C PHE A 18 -15.70 1.49 -7.63
N VAL A 19 -14.37 1.41 -7.60
CA VAL A 19 -13.58 0.57 -8.50
C VAL A 19 -13.57 -0.89 -8.04
N ILE A 20 -13.99 -1.80 -8.92
CA ILE A 20 -13.95 -3.25 -8.70
C ILE A 20 -12.67 -3.81 -9.29
N VAL A 21 -11.75 -4.26 -8.43
CA VAL A 21 -10.48 -4.87 -8.81
C VAL A 21 -10.59 -6.39 -8.73
N ALA A 22 -10.51 -7.07 -9.87
CA ALA A 22 -10.56 -8.53 -9.92
C ALA A 22 -9.15 -9.12 -9.89
N ARG A 23 -8.86 -9.89 -8.82
CA ARG A 23 -7.58 -10.59 -8.63
C ARG A 23 -7.65 -12.02 -9.16
N THR A 24 -6.54 -12.47 -9.75
CA THR A 24 -6.29 -13.87 -10.07
C THR A 24 -4.90 -14.30 -9.66
N ASP A 25 -4.80 -15.46 -9.04
CA ASP A 25 -3.56 -16.12 -8.63
C ASP A 25 -3.27 -17.34 -9.54
N ALA A 26 -3.94 -17.40 -10.69
CA ALA A 26 -3.91 -18.56 -11.59
C ALA A 26 -2.54 -18.83 -12.21
N LEU A 27 -1.64 -17.82 -12.29
CA LEU A 27 -0.36 -17.97 -12.97
C LEU A 27 0.48 -19.13 -12.43
N ALA A 28 0.48 -19.33 -11.12
CA ALA A 28 1.23 -20.41 -10.49
C ALA A 28 0.65 -21.82 -10.73
N LEU A 29 -0.66 -21.92 -11.00
CA LEU A 29 -1.39 -23.19 -11.10
C LEU A 29 -1.73 -23.54 -12.55
N GLU A 30 -2.13 -22.56 -13.35
CA GLU A 30 -2.68 -22.72 -14.69
C GLU A 30 -1.77 -22.12 -15.79
N GLY A 31 -0.65 -21.54 -15.38
CA GLY A 31 0.27 -20.86 -16.29
C GLY A 31 -0.33 -19.60 -16.93
N ILE A 32 0.38 -19.09 -17.94
CA ILE A 32 0.00 -17.82 -18.56
C ILE A 32 -1.32 -17.91 -19.34
N GLU A 33 -1.56 -19.01 -20.05
CA GLU A 33 -2.79 -19.17 -20.86
C GLU A 33 -4.04 -19.22 -19.98
N GLY A 34 -4.01 -19.95 -18.86
CA GLY A 34 -5.09 -19.97 -17.88
C GLY A 34 -5.32 -18.59 -17.26
N THR A 35 -4.23 -17.87 -16.98
CA THR A 35 -4.31 -16.48 -16.48
C THR A 35 -4.97 -15.55 -17.49
N LEU A 36 -4.58 -15.62 -18.77
CA LEU A 36 -5.16 -14.78 -19.83
C LEU A 36 -6.65 -15.07 -20.02
N ALA A 37 -7.06 -16.34 -19.97
CA ALA A 37 -8.48 -16.70 -20.03
C ALA A 37 -9.29 -16.10 -18.88
N ARG A 38 -8.76 -16.14 -17.65
CA ARG A 38 -9.40 -15.51 -16.49
C ARG A 38 -9.44 -14.00 -16.58
N VAL A 39 -8.36 -13.38 -17.00
CA VAL A 39 -8.25 -11.92 -17.17
C VAL A 39 -9.34 -11.41 -18.12
N ARG A 40 -9.49 -12.03 -19.29
CA ARG A 40 -10.57 -11.71 -20.25
C ARG A 40 -11.94 -11.90 -19.65
N ALA A 41 -12.16 -13.02 -18.97
CA ALA A 41 -13.47 -13.34 -18.37
C ALA A 41 -13.85 -12.35 -17.26
N TYR A 42 -12.88 -11.92 -16.46
CA TYR A 42 -13.12 -10.96 -15.37
C TYR A 42 -13.38 -9.54 -15.89
N ALA A 43 -12.65 -9.11 -16.92
CA ALA A 43 -12.92 -7.85 -17.59
C ALA A 43 -14.32 -7.84 -18.24
N ALA A 44 -14.68 -8.94 -18.96
CA ALA A 44 -16.00 -9.10 -19.55
C ALA A 44 -17.14 -9.14 -18.52
N ALA A 45 -16.86 -9.59 -17.29
CA ALA A 45 -17.82 -9.59 -16.17
C ALA A 45 -18.01 -8.20 -15.53
N GLY A 46 -17.28 -7.16 -15.98
CA GLY A 46 -17.41 -5.79 -15.53
C GLY A 46 -16.37 -5.35 -14.48
N ALA A 47 -15.28 -6.09 -14.30
CA ALA A 47 -14.17 -5.60 -13.46
C ALA A 47 -13.55 -4.34 -14.08
N ASP A 48 -13.39 -3.30 -13.28
CA ASP A 48 -12.80 -2.03 -13.71
C ASP A 48 -11.26 -2.11 -13.81
N MET A 49 -10.66 -3.05 -13.10
CA MET A 49 -9.20 -3.26 -13.06
C MET A 49 -8.88 -4.74 -12.80
N ILE A 50 -7.82 -5.23 -13.41
CA ILE A 50 -7.32 -6.59 -13.21
C ILE A 50 -6.04 -6.57 -12.37
N PHE A 51 -5.96 -7.51 -11.44
CA PHE A 51 -4.80 -7.75 -10.61
C PHE A 51 -4.31 -9.21 -10.74
N PRO A 52 -3.36 -9.49 -11.64
CA PRO A 52 -2.67 -10.77 -11.70
C PRO A 52 -1.59 -10.81 -10.61
N ASP A 53 -1.65 -11.77 -9.70
CA ASP A 53 -0.65 -11.89 -8.65
C ASP A 53 0.60 -12.65 -9.12
N ALA A 54 1.75 -12.28 -8.56
CA ALA A 54 3.04 -12.95 -8.72
C ALA A 54 3.53 -13.13 -10.18
N VAL A 55 3.25 -12.18 -11.06
CA VAL A 55 3.77 -12.17 -12.44
C VAL A 55 5.25 -11.85 -12.42
N LYS A 56 6.09 -12.73 -13.01
CA LYS A 56 7.56 -12.66 -12.88
C LYS A 56 8.25 -12.10 -14.10
N ARG A 57 7.63 -12.18 -15.27
CA ARG A 57 8.26 -11.86 -16.56
C ARG A 57 7.56 -10.65 -17.19
N ASP A 58 8.36 -9.78 -17.77
CA ASP A 58 7.89 -8.61 -18.52
C ASP A 58 6.93 -9.00 -19.66
N ASP A 59 7.26 -10.06 -20.41
CA ASP A 59 6.43 -10.55 -21.50
C ASP A 59 5.06 -11.00 -21.04
N ASP A 60 4.99 -11.65 -19.87
CA ASP A 60 3.72 -12.09 -19.29
C ASP A 60 2.88 -10.86 -18.84
N ILE A 61 3.54 -9.83 -18.29
CA ILE A 61 2.87 -8.56 -17.93
C ILE A 61 2.28 -7.91 -19.18
N ALA A 62 3.06 -7.80 -20.27
CA ALA A 62 2.61 -7.21 -21.52
C ALA A 62 1.40 -7.96 -22.10
N ARG A 63 1.46 -9.29 -22.14
CA ARG A 63 0.35 -10.16 -22.61
C ARG A 63 -0.91 -10.00 -21.78
N ILE A 64 -0.76 -9.89 -20.45
CA ILE A 64 -1.88 -9.68 -19.53
C ILE A 64 -2.50 -8.31 -19.77
N VAL A 65 -1.70 -7.26 -19.91
CA VAL A 65 -2.18 -5.90 -20.19
C VAL A 65 -2.97 -5.86 -21.50
N GLU A 66 -2.44 -6.48 -22.56
CA GLU A 66 -3.14 -6.59 -23.84
C GLU A 66 -4.46 -7.36 -23.72
N ALA A 67 -4.45 -8.50 -23.03
CA ALA A 67 -5.62 -9.35 -22.87
C ALA A 67 -6.72 -8.75 -21.98
N ALA A 68 -6.36 -7.88 -21.05
CA ALA A 68 -7.32 -7.31 -20.09
C ALA A 68 -8.29 -6.33 -20.74
N GLY A 69 -7.84 -5.49 -21.64
CA GLY A 69 -8.66 -4.40 -22.21
C GLY A 69 -9.11 -3.34 -21.19
N VAL A 70 -8.78 -3.52 -19.93
CA VAL A 70 -9.02 -2.61 -18.80
C VAL A 70 -7.70 -2.37 -18.04
N PRO A 71 -7.60 -1.36 -17.18
CA PRO A 71 -6.41 -1.11 -16.38
C PRO A 71 -5.89 -2.34 -15.66
N VAL A 72 -4.57 -2.53 -15.64
CA VAL A 72 -3.90 -3.61 -14.91
C VAL A 72 -3.08 -3.04 -13.76
N THR A 73 -3.18 -3.68 -12.60
CA THR A 73 -2.34 -3.40 -11.43
C THR A 73 -1.41 -4.56 -11.16
N VAL A 74 -0.18 -4.28 -10.75
CA VAL A 74 0.79 -5.29 -10.31
C VAL A 74 1.30 -4.99 -8.90
N ASN A 75 1.70 -6.04 -8.19
CA ASN A 75 2.45 -5.91 -6.95
C ASN A 75 3.95 -5.86 -7.23
N MET A 76 4.72 -5.15 -6.41
CA MET A 76 6.16 -5.36 -6.30
C MET A 76 6.50 -6.02 -4.95
N GLY A 77 7.38 -7.03 -4.99
CA GLY A 77 7.68 -7.90 -3.85
C GLY A 77 8.66 -7.33 -2.84
N PHE A 78 8.48 -6.08 -2.40
CA PHE A 78 9.30 -5.50 -1.33
C PHE A 78 9.27 -6.35 -0.07
N GLY A 79 10.45 -6.68 0.48
CA GLY A 79 10.58 -7.45 1.71
C GLY A 79 10.20 -8.94 1.58
N ILE A 80 9.89 -9.43 0.38
CA ILE A 80 9.61 -10.85 0.14
C ILE A 80 10.89 -11.52 -0.40
N ARG A 81 11.44 -12.44 0.38
CA ARG A 81 12.72 -13.11 0.06
C ARG A 81 12.59 -14.63 -0.08
N SER A 82 11.55 -15.21 0.50
CA SER A 82 11.41 -16.66 0.69
C SER A 82 10.47 -17.34 -0.31
N ARG A 83 9.74 -16.59 -1.12
CA ARG A 83 8.79 -17.14 -2.10
C ARG A 83 8.81 -16.37 -3.42
N PRO A 84 8.48 -17.03 -4.54
CA PRO A 84 8.33 -16.36 -5.82
C PRO A 84 7.22 -15.30 -5.77
N THR A 85 7.52 -14.11 -6.29
CA THR A 85 6.57 -13.00 -6.42
C THR A 85 7.01 -12.13 -7.58
N THR A 86 6.23 -11.13 -7.95
CA THR A 86 6.64 -10.12 -8.92
C THR A 86 7.92 -9.42 -8.43
N PRO A 87 9.00 -9.41 -9.21
CA PRO A 87 10.26 -8.77 -8.82
C PRO A 87 10.12 -7.25 -8.72
N LEU A 88 11.17 -6.59 -8.26
CA LEU A 88 11.26 -5.13 -8.29
C LEU A 88 11.60 -4.70 -9.72
N ILE A 89 10.60 -4.25 -10.45
CA ILE A 89 10.71 -3.77 -11.84
C ILE A 89 10.74 -2.25 -11.82
N PRO A 90 11.62 -1.59 -12.60
CA PRO A 90 11.63 -0.13 -12.70
C PRO A 90 10.25 0.42 -13.10
N ILE A 91 9.80 1.49 -12.45
CA ILE A 91 8.47 2.09 -12.69
C ILE A 91 8.31 2.50 -14.17
N ALA A 92 9.36 3.07 -14.77
CA ALA A 92 9.36 3.43 -16.19
C ALA A 92 9.11 2.20 -17.10
N ARG A 93 9.65 1.03 -16.73
CA ARG A 93 9.42 -0.22 -17.45
C ARG A 93 7.98 -0.69 -17.31
N LEU A 94 7.43 -0.69 -16.09
CA LEU A 94 6.02 -1.05 -15.87
C LEU A 94 5.07 -0.12 -16.62
N LYS A 95 5.37 1.19 -16.65
CA LYS A 95 4.60 2.16 -17.45
C LYS A 95 4.67 1.84 -18.95
N ALA A 96 5.86 1.51 -19.46
CA ALA A 96 6.04 1.14 -20.87
C ALA A 96 5.30 -0.16 -21.24
N LEU A 97 5.14 -1.10 -20.30
CA LEU A 97 4.35 -2.31 -20.45
C LEU A 97 2.83 -2.06 -20.35
N GLY A 98 2.39 -0.83 -20.07
CA GLY A 98 0.98 -0.46 -19.98
C GLY A 98 0.33 -0.67 -18.60
N VAL A 99 1.11 -1.00 -17.58
CA VAL A 99 0.60 -1.08 -16.19
C VAL A 99 0.12 0.29 -15.72
N ARG A 100 -1.06 0.34 -15.11
CA ARG A 100 -1.70 1.60 -14.67
C ARG A 100 -1.61 1.86 -13.18
N ARG A 101 -1.46 0.80 -12.38
CA ARG A 101 -1.34 0.91 -10.92
C ARG A 101 -0.26 -0.05 -10.43
N ILE A 102 0.52 0.41 -9.47
CA ILE A 102 1.52 -0.40 -8.78
C ILE A 102 1.16 -0.41 -7.30
N SER A 103 1.10 -1.58 -6.69
CA SER A 103 0.96 -1.70 -5.25
C SER A 103 2.26 -2.17 -4.61
N LEU A 104 2.54 -1.64 -3.44
CA LEU A 104 3.73 -1.94 -2.64
C LEU A 104 3.27 -2.57 -1.31
N PRO A 105 2.61 -3.74 -1.38
CA PRO A 105 2.08 -4.37 -0.20
C PRO A 105 3.24 -4.71 0.72
N ARG A 106 3.11 -4.55 2.01
CA ARG A 106 4.13 -4.88 3.01
C ARG A 106 5.31 -3.91 3.13
N MET A 107 5.52 -2.96 2.22
CA MET A 107 6.66 -2.03 2.34
C MET A 107 6.61 -1.27 3.67
N LEU A 108 5.51 -0.60 3.96
CA LEU A 108 5.35 0.16 5.20
C LEU A 108 5.29 -0.74 6.45
N PRO A 109 4.47 -1.81 6.50
CA PRO A 109 4.49 -2.73 7.65
C PRO A 109 5.86 -3.38 7.89
N ALA A 110 6.57 -3.75 6.84
CA ALA A 110 7.90 -4.34 6.98
C ALA A 110 8.92 -3.32 7.51
N ALA A 111 8.87 -2.07 7.06
CA ALA A 111 9.68 -0.99 7.58
C ALA A 111 9.37 -0.71 9.06
N ALA A 112 8.10 -0.64 9.44
CA ALA A 112 7.68 -0.43 10.82
C ALA A 112 8.17 -1.56 11.75
N ILE A 113 8.02 -2.84 11.33
CA ILE A 113 8.52 -3.99 12.09
C ILE A 113 10.04 -3.91 12.26
N GLN A 114 10.78 -3.58 11.21
CA GLN A 114 12.23 -3.45 11.28
C GLN A 114 12.64 -2.30 12.20
N ALA A 115 11.99 -1.14 12.12
CA ALA A 115 12.27 0.00 12.99
C ALA A 115 11.98 -0.34 14.46
N MET A 116 10.83 -0.94 14.77
CA MET A 116 10.49 -1.38 16.13
C MET A 116 11.48 -2.41 16.66
N THR A 117 11.89 -3.38 15.85
CA THR A 117 12.90 -4.39 16.24
C THR A 117 14.25 -3.74 16.57
N THR A 118 14.66 -2.75 15.77
CA THR A 118 15.88 -1.98 15.99
C THR A 118 15.80 -1.17 17.28
N ALA A 119 14.68 -0.49 17.54
CA ALA A 119 14.46 0.27 18.77
C ALA A 119 14.48 -0.63 20.02
N LEU A 120 13.87 -1.81 19.97
CA LEU A 120 13.92 -2.78 21.07
C LEU A 120 15.34 -3.30 21.33
N SER A 121 16.14 -3.48 20.28
CA SER A 121 17.54 -3.88 20.42
C SER A 121 18.38 -2.76 21.05
N LEU A 122 18.12 -1.51 20.67
CA LEU A 122 18.73 -0.33 21.29
C LEU A 122 18.39 -0.25 22.78
N MET A 123 17.11 -0.40 23.12
CA MET A 123 16.66 -0.39 24.52
C MET A 123 17.35 -1.46 25.37
N ARG A 124 17.51 -2.68 24.82
CA ARG A 124 18.27 -3.74 25.50
C ARG A 124 19.71 -3.32 25.77
N GLY A 125 20.39 -2.74 24.79
CA GLY A 125 21.77 -2.24 24.95
C GLY A 125 21.88 -1.14 26.01
N VAL A 126 20.90 -0.24 26.10
CA VAL A 126 20.82 0.78 27.16
C VAL A 126 20.66 0.13 28.54
N MET A 127 19.80 -0.87 28.65
CA MET A 127 19.60 -1.59 29.91
C MET A 127 20.85 -2.37 30.36
N GLU A 128 21.55 -2.98 29.43
CA GLU A 128 22.78 -3.76 29.71
C GLU A 128 23.96 -2.86 30.06
N SER A 129 24.13 -1.72 29.41
CA SER A 129 25.22 -0.77 29.61
C SER A 129 24.99 0.22 30.75
N GLY A 130 23.72 0.48 31.08
CA GLY A 130 23.31 1.55 31.98
C GLY A 130 23.54 2.97 31.41
N GLN A 131 23.88 3.08 30.13
CA GLN A 131 24.15 4.37 29.47
C GLN A 131 23.02 4.76 28.53
N PRO A 132 22.42 5.95 28.68
CA PRO A 132 21.41 6.44 27.74
C PRO A 132 22.05 6.72 26.38
N VAL A 133 21.32 6.40 25.32
CA VAL A 133 21.73 6.64 23.92
C VAL A 133 20.56 7.28 23.18
N ASP A 134 20.75 8.50 22.70
CA ASP A 134 19.80 9.15 21.81
C ASP A 134 20.13 8.80 20.34
N ARG A 135 19.10 8.49 19.58
CA ARG A 135 19.21 8.07 18.17
C ARG A 135 18.15 8.80 17.33
N PRO A 136 18.39 10.09 17.00
CA PRO A 136 17.47 10.88 16.19
C PRO A 136 17.30 10.35 14.75
N ASP A 137 18.21 9.49 14.29
CA ASP A 137 18.10 8.76 13.02
C ASP A 137 17.13 7.57 13.08
N LEU A 138 16.76 7.14 14.28
CA LEU A 138 15.87 5.99 14.53
C LEU A 138 14.55 6.40 15.20
N LEU A 139 14.60 7.40 16.06
CA LEU A 139 13.47 7.82 16.88
C LEU A 139 12.99 9.20 16.40
N ALA A 140 11.75 9.26 15.92
CA ALA A 140 11.14 10.54 15.54
C ALA A 140 11.03 11.46 16.76
N GLY A 141 11.35 12.75 16.58
CA GLY A 141 11.17 13.77 17.57
C GLY A 141 9.67 14.04 17.85
N ILE A 142 9.41 14.71 18.96
CA ILE A 142 8.02 15.12 19.27
C ILE A 142 7.50 16.11 18.22
N GLU A 143 8.37 16.96 17.69
CA GLU A 143 8.06 17.93 16.64
C GLU A 143 7.63 17.24 15.35
N ASP A 144 8.31 16.17 14.94
CA ASP A 144 7.93 15.37 13.77
C ASP A 144 6.54 14.75 13.95
N ILE A 145 6.24 14.27 15.16
CA ILE A 145 4.93 13.70 15.49
C ILE A 145 3.85 14.78 15.46
N MET A 146 4.12 15.96 16.05
CA MET A 146 3.21 17.09 16.04
C MET A 146 2.91 17.58 14.62
N GLN A 147 3.93 17.67 13.77
CA GLN A 147 3.76 18.03 12.37
C GLN A 147 2.92 16.99 11.61
N LEU A 148 3.17 15.68 11.82
CA LEU A 148 2.40 14.61 11.20
C LEU A 148 0.93 14.63 11.61
N MET A 149 0.63 15.06 12.84
CA MET A 149 -0.73 15.21 13.38
C MET A 149 -1.41 16.52 12.99
N ASP A 150 -0.75 17.38 12.22
CA ASP A 150 -1.25 18.71 11.85
C ASP A 150 -1.61 19.57 13.09
N TYR A 151 -0.76 19.49 14.12
CA TYR A 151 -1.00 20.07 15.43
C TYR A 151 -1.22 21.58 15.39
N ASP A 152 -0.48 22.31 14.54
CA ASP A 152 -0.61 23.75 14.42
C ASP A 152 -1.98 24.18 13.90
N ASN A 153 -2.50 23.48 12.88
CA ASN A 153 -3.85 23.73 12.38
C ASN A 153 -4.93 23.35 13.42
N MET A 154 -4.70 22.30 14.17
CA MET A 154 -5.58 21.92 15.26
C MET A 154 -5.62 22.99 16.36
N ARG A 155 -4.46 23.53 16.74
CA ARG A 155 -4.34 24.65 17.70
C ARG A 155 -5.00 25.93 17.19
N ALA A 156 -4.80 26.26 15.91
CA ALA A 156 -5.41 27.41 15.28
C ALA A 156 -6.96 27.30 15.25
N LEU A 157 -7.47 26.10 14.96
CA LEU A 157 -8.91 25.82 15.00
C LEU A 157 -9.46 25.95 16.42
N GLU A 158 -8.77 25.40 17.40
CA GLU A 158 -9.15 25.48 18.82
C GLU A 158 -9.20 26.94 19.28
N ALA A 159 -8.17 27.72 18.95
CA ALA A 159 -8.11 29.16 19.26
C ALA A 159 -9.29 29.95 18.65
N ARG A 160 -9.64 29.62 17.41
CA ARG A 160 -10.77 30.27 16.73
C ARG A 160 -12.13 29.94 17.35
N LEU A 161 -12.31 28.71 17.84
CA LEU A 161 -13.59 28.23 18.36
C LEU A 161 -13.78 28.53 19.85
N LEU A 162 -12.72 28.45 20.66
CA LEU A 162 -12.80 28.57 22.12
C LEU A 162 -12.34 29.94 22.61
N GLY A 163 -11.60 30.70 21.82
CA GLY A 163 -10.92 31.94 22.23
C GLY A 163 -9.64 31.67 23.02
N LEU A 164 -8.68 32.60 22.88
CA LEU A 164 -7.34 32.46 23.46
C LEU A 164 -7.37 32.38 25.01
N GLU A 165 -8.21 33.19 25.65
CA GLU A 165 -8.36 33.18 27.14
C GLU A 165 -8.75 31.80 27.69
N THR A 166 -9.59 31.05 26.94
CA THR A 166 -9.99 29.71 27.35
C THR A 166 -8.84 28.71 27.18
N ILE A 167 -8.05 28.88 26.15
CA ILE A 167 -6.88 28.04 25.88
C ILE A 167 -5.79 28.27 26.92
N ASP A 168 -5.44 29.54 27.20
CA ASP A 168 -4.45 29.89 28.21
C ASP A 168 -4.83 29.38 29.60
N ARG A 169 -6.13 29.46 29.97
CA ARG A 169 -6.63 28.90 31.20
C ARG A 169 -6.51 27.36 31.27
N LYS A 170 -6.65 26.67 30.13
CA LYS A 170 -6.68 25.20 30.08
C LYS A 170 -5.29 24.59 29.99
N TYR A 171 -4.38 25.23 29.27
CA TYR A 171 -3.07 24.67 28.91
C TYR A 171 -1.88 25.50 29.47
N GLY A 172 -2.15 26.63 30.07
CA GLY A 172 -1.12 27.61 30.46
C GLY A 172 -0.72 28.51 29.32
N SER A 173 -0.25 29.72 29.65
CA SER A 173 0.36 30.62 28.66
C SER A 173 1.67 30.02 28.16
N ALA A 174 1.83 29.91 26.84
CA ALA A 174 3.06 29.44 26.19
C ALA A 174 4.19 30.45 26.36
#